data_38aae379b6a3274b7fb7c137a30a12ca
#
_entry.id   38aae379b6a3274b7fb7c137a30a12ca
#
_cell.length_a   1.000
_cell.length_b   1.000
_cell.length_c   1.000
_cell.angle_alpha   90.00
_cell.angle_beta   90.00
_cell.angle_gamma   90.00
#
_symmetry.space_group_name_H-M   'P 1'
#
loop_
_entity.id
_entity.type
_entity.pdbx_description
1 polymer ?
#
loop_
_entity_poly.entity_id
_entity_poly.type
_entity_poly.pdbx_seq_one_letter_code
_entity_poly.pdbx_strand_id
1 'polypeptide(L)'
;MGKNAAYAAQYAEEAKEQMRMYGIPASVILAQAILESSNGQSQLSRECNNHFGIKATASWLKNGGEYGVYTDDRPNEKFCKYKSVGDSYEHHSQFLKQNKRYAQCFTLSPDDYKGWTKGIERAGYATGGGYAASLQRIIEANGLDKYDSEVMAEMRAEGRSFGVENNPRREMPAAHVPQSAGYSFPVEREEFLFITSPFGNRQDPMDATKQQMHKGIDIKTNHEAVLATENGGKVVAVNHNANTAGGKSVTVEYSREDGSKVQCSYLHLSDIAVKVGDVVNASQKLSLIHISE
;
A
#
# COMPACT_ATOMS: atom_id res chain seq x y z
N MET A 1 -14.54 -0.94 -32.41
CA MET A 1 -13.63 -1.27 -31.31
C MET A 1 -14.22 -2.44 -30.54
N GLY A 2 -13.46 -3.52 -30.29
CA GLY A 2 -13.96 -4.67 -29.54
C GLY A 2 -14.18 -4.31 -28.06
N LYS A 3 -15.04 -5.05 -27.35
CA LYS A 3 -15.36 -4.76 -25.91
C LYS A 3 -14.11 -4.71 -25.02
N ASN A 4 -13.16 -5.63 -25.22
CA ASN A 4 -11.91 -5.66 -24.47
C ASN A 4 -11.06 -4.41 -24.72
N ALA A 5 -10.92 -4.00 -25.99
CA ALA A 5 -10.16 -2.82 -26.35
C ALA A 5 -10.80 -1.52 -25.84
N ALA A 6 -12.14 -1.45 -25.81
CA ALA A 6 -12.87 -0.31 -25.22
C ALA A 6 -12.66 -0.22 -23.71
N TYR A 7 -12.76 -1.35 -23.00
CA TYR A 7 -12.49 -1.44 -21.58
C TYR A 7 -11.05 -1.04 -21.26
N ALA A 8 -10.08 -1.61 -22.01
CA ALA A 8 -8.68 -1.30 -21.80
C ALA A 8 -8.36 0.19 -22.00
N ALA A 9 -8.93 0.81 -23.05
CA ALA A 9 -8.74 2.25 -23.29
C ALA A 9 -9.34 3.11 -22.16
N GLN A 10 -10.47 2.69 -21.59
CA GLN A 10 -11.11 3.40 -20.48
C GLN A 10 -10.29 3.39 -19.20
N TYR A 11 -9.61 2.26 -18.90
CA TYR A 11 -8.88 2.05 -17.63
C TYR A 11 -7.36 1.93 -17.81
N ALA A 12 -6.85 2.39 -18.98
CA ALA A 12 -5.42 2.34 -19.27
C ALA A 12 -4.58 3.09 -18.25
N GLU A 13 -5.02 4.29 -17.85
CA GLU A 13 -4.24 5.11 -16.91
C GLU A 13 -4.24 4.53 -15.50
N GLU A 14 -5.34 3.95 -15.03
CA GLU A 14 -5.36 3.22 -13.77
C GLU A 14 -4.34 2.07 -13.77
N ALA A 15 -4.28 1.29 -14.85
CA ALA A 15 -3.35 0.18 -14.95
C ALA A 15 -1.90 0.64 -15.08
N LYS A 16 -1.63 1.67 -15.88
CA LYS A 16 -0.29 2.29 -16.03
C LYS A 16 0.19 2.86 -14.70
N GLU A 17 -0.69 3.49 -13.92
CA GLU A 17 -0.35 3.98 -12.59
C GLU A 17 0.05 2.83 -11.65
N GLN A 18 -0.70 1.74 -11.64
CA GLN A 18 -0.34 0.56 -10.85
C GLN A 18 1.01 -0.05 -11.30
N MET A 19 1.30 -0.04 -12.60
CA MET A 19 2.60 -0.47 -13.11
C MET A 19 3.73 0.44 -12.58
N ARG A 20 3.57 1.76 -12.64
CA ARG A 20 4.56 2.72 -12.10
C ARG A 20 4.83 2.50 -10.62
N MET A 21 3.76 2.22 -9.86
CA MET A 21 3.81 2.08 -8.40
C MET A 21 4.35 0.73 -7.94
N TYR A 22 3.95 -0.34 -8.59
CA TYR A 22 4.18 -1.70 -8.10
C TYR A 22 5.05 -2.55 -9.01
N GLY A 23 5.33 -2.09 -10.22
CA GLY A 23 6.08 -2.85 -11.22
C GLY A 23 5.31 -4.05 -11.79
N ILE A 24 3.98 -4.08 -11.66
CA ILE A 24 3.12 -5.09 -12.26
C ILE A 24 2.78 -4.64 -13.67
N PRO A 25 2.98 -5.45 -14.74
CA PRO A 25 2.64 -5.03 -16.09
C PRO A 25 1.22 -4.50 -16.22
N ALA A 26 1.05 -3.31 -16.79
CA ALA A 26 -0.28 -2.71 -17.02
C ALA A 26 -1.17 -3.63 -17.88
N SER A 27 -0.56 -4.30 -18.87
CA SER A 27 -1.23 -5.30 -19.72
C SER A 27 -1.81 -6.46 -18.91
N VAL A 28 -1.09 -6.95 -17.91
CA VAL A 28 -1.53 -8.06 -17.03
C VAL A 28 -2.69 -7.59 -16.15
N ILE A 29 -2.59 -6.41 -15.55
CA ILE A 29 -3.66 -5.83 -14.74
C ILE A 29 -4.94 -5.66 -15.56
N LEU A 30 -4.83 -5.08 -16.75
CA LEU A 30 -5.98 -4.92 -17.67
C LEU A 30 -6.58 -6.26 -18.10
N ALA A 31 -5.75 -7.24 -18.43
CA ALA A 31 -6.23 -8.55 -18.85
C ALA A 31 -6.97 -9.28 -17.71
N GLN A 32 -6.48 -9.19 -16.47
CA GLN A 32 -7.17 -9.71 -15.30
C GLN A 32 -8.51 -8.98 -15.09
N ALA A 33 -8.51 -7.65 -15.10
CA ALA A 33 -9.72 -6.86 -14.92
C ALA A 33 -10.78 -7.15 -16.01
N ILE A 34 -10.37 -7.29 -17.26
CA ILE A 34 -11.25 -7.67 -18.38
C ILE A 34 -11.89 -9.03 -18.12
N LEU A 35 -11.08 -10.02 -17.73
CA LEU A 35 -11.53 -11.39 -17.51
C LEU A 35 -12.46 -11.50 -16.30
N GLU A 36 -12.03 -10.99 -15.15
CA GLU A 36 -12.73 -11.12 -13.87
C GLU A 36 -14.04 -10.31 -13.82
N SER A 37 -14.08 -9.14 -14.47
CA SER A 37 -15.25 -8.26 -14.46
C SER A 37 -16.18 -8.42 -15.68
N SER A 38 -15.86 -9.30 -16.61
CA SER A 38 -16.54 -9.36 -17.91
C SER A 38 -16.58 -7.99 -18.61
N ASN A 39 -15.43 -7.33 -18.70
CA ASN A 39 -15.29 -5.95 -19.22
C ASN A 39 -16.07 -4.91 -18.40
N GLY A 40 -16.11 -5.03 -17.08
CA GLY A 40 -16.86 -4.15 -16.20
C GLY A 40 -18.38 -4.35 -16.25
N GLN A 41 -18.86 -5.44 -16.85
CA GLN A 41 -20.28 -5.73 -16.99
C GLN A 41 -20.82 -6.70 -15.95
N SER A 42 -19.97 -7.32 -15.15
CA SER A 42 -20.43 -8.17 -14.03
C SER A 42 -21.22 -7.34 -13.01
N GLN A 43 -22.15 -7.97 -12.32
CA GLN A 43 -22.92 -7.31 -11.27
C GLN A 43 -22.00 -6.73 -10.20
N LEU A 44 -20.99 -7.50 -9.78
CA LEU A 44 -20.01 -7.11 -8.79
C LEU A 44 -19.23 -5.84 -9.19
N SER A 45 -18.79 -5.77 -10.46
CA SER A 45 -18.05 -4.59 -10.95
C SER A 45 -18.92 -3.33 -11.02
N ARG A 46 -20.21 -3.47 -11.40
CA ARG A 46 -21.13 -2.33 -11.51
C ARG A 46 -21.62 -1.80 -10.17
N GLU A 47 -21.88 -2.69 -9.20
CA GLU A 47 -22.47 -2.31 -7.91
C GLU A 47 -21.41 -2.03 -6.83
N CYS A 48 -20.23 -2.66 -6.95
CA CYS A 48 -19.17 -2.59 -5.95
C CYS A 48 -17.87 -1.98 -6.48
N ASN A 49 -17.78 -1.54 -7.73
CA ASN A 49 -16.53 -1.14 -8.39
C ASN A 49 -15.40 -2.20 -8.27
N ASN A 50 -15.76 -3.46 -8.02
CA ASN A 50 -14.82 -4.55 -7.80
C ASN A 50 -14.57 -5.29 -9.11
N HIS A 51 -13.49 -4.94 -9.77
CA HIS A 51 -13.14 -5.45 -11.10
C HIS A 51 -12.26 -6.72 -11.06
N PHE A 52 -11.87 -7.18 -9.89
CA PHE A 52 -10.96 -8.32 -9.72
C PHE A 52 -11.55 -9.45 -8.86
N GLY A 53 -12.80 -9.35 -8.44
CA GLY A 53 -13.43 -10.38 -7.62
C GLY A 53 -12.80 -10.54 -6.23
N ILE A 54 -12.25 -9.48 -5.65
CA ILE A 54 -11.57 -9.58 -4.35
C ILE A 54 -12.60 -9.75 -3.24
N LYS A 55 -12.47 -10.87 -2.51
CA LYS A 55 -13.33 -11.20 -1.37
C LYS A 55 -12.98 -10.36 -0.15
N ALA A 56 -13.99 -9.90 0.59
CA ALA A 56 -13.81 -9.12 1.81
C ALA A 56 -13.29 -10.01 2.94
N THR A 57 -12.04 -9.80 3.31
CA THR A 57 -11.39 -10.52 4.41
C THR A 57 -11.87 -10.01 5.77
N ALA A 58 -11.61 -10.78 6.83
CA ALA A 58 -11.88 -10.33 8.21
C ALA A 58 -11.15 -9.01 8.52
N SER A 59 -9.93 -8.82 8.01
CA SER A 59 -9.17 -7.58 8.16
C SER A 59 -9.84 -6.41 7.43
N TRP A 60 -10.33 -6.61 6.19
CA TRP A 60 -11.09 -5.62 5.44
C TRP A 60 -12.30 -5.11 6.23
N LEU A 61 -13.11 -6.06 6.75
CA LEU A 61 -14.31 -5.75 7.52
C LEU A 61 -13.99 -5.05 8.85
N LYS A 62 -12.95 -5.52 9.54
CA LYS A 62 -12.48 -4.92 10.81
C LYS A 62 -12.04 -3.47 10.64
N ASN A 63 -11.50 -3.13 9.47
CA ASN A 63 -11.05 -1.77 9.14
C ASN A 63 -12.18 -0.88 8.57
N GLY A 64 -13.45 -1.30 8.66
CA GLY A 64 -14.59 -0.53 8.21
C GLY A 64 -14.81 -0.57 6.69
N GLY A 65 -14.19 -1.51 5.99
CA GLY A 65 -14.38 -1.68 4.55
C GLY A 65 -15.80 -2.12 4.21
N GLU A 66 -16.41 -1.48 3.20
CA GLU A 66 -17.72 -1.84 2.69
C GLU A 66 -17.67 -3.15 1.88
N TYR A 67 -18.79 -3.85 1.80
CA TYR A 67 -18.89 -5.09 1.03
C TYR A 67 -20.26 -5.27 0.38
N GLY A 68 -20.28 -6.01 -0.73
CA GLY A 68 -21.48 -6.60 -1.32
C GLY A 68 -21.55 -8.09 -1.04
N VAL A 69 -22.75 -8.67 -1.08
CA VAL A 69 -22.98 -10.10 -0.88
C VAL A 69 -23.43 -10.72 -2.18
N TYR A 70 -22.69 -11.72 -2.65
CA TYR A 70 -22.96 -12.42 -3.91
C TYR A 70 -22.76 -13.93 -3.73
N THR A 71 -23.32 -14.70 -4.66
CA THR A 71 -23.07 -16.14 -4.76
C THR A 71 -21.97 -16.36 -5.79
N ASP A 72 -20.88 -17.02 -5.37
CA ASP A 72 -19.77 -17.44 -6.21
C ASP A 72 -19.50 -18.92 -5.94
N ASP A 73 -18.34 -19.32 -5.38
CA ASP A 73 -18.08 -20.70 -4.97
C ASP A 73 -19.04 -21.20 -3.89
N ARG A 74 -19.54 -20.28 -3.06
CA ARG A 74 -20.49 -20.51 -1.98
C ARG A 74 -21.57 -19.43 -1.97
N PRO A 75 -22.77 -19.74 -1.43
CA PRO A 75 -23.80 -18.71 -1.24
C PRO A 75 -23.38 -17.68 -0.19
N ASN A 76 -23.80 -16.42 -0.38
CA ASN A 76 -23.62 -15.33 0.56
C ASN A 76 -22.14 -14.96 0.85
N GLU A 77 -21.27 -15.04 -0.12
CA GLU A 77 -19.88 -14.58 0.02
C GLU A 77 -19.79 -13.06 -0.03
N LYS A 78 -18.92 -12.52 0.81
CA LYS A 78 -18.67 -11.08 0.90
C LYS A 78 -17.52 -10.66 -0.02
N PHE A 79 -17.77 -9.68 -0.86
CA PHE A 79 -16.78 -9.10 -1.75
C PHE A 79 -16.53 -7.63 -1.39
N CYS A 80 -15.30 -7.16 -1.52
CA CYS A 80 -14.96 -5.76 -1.26
C CYS A 80 -15.79 -4.84 -2.16
N LYS A 81 -16.27 -3.75 -1.58
CA LYS A 81 -16.93 -2.65 -2.29
C LYS A 81 -16.07 -1.41 -2.20
N TYR A 82 -15.76 -0.83 -3.33
CA TYR A 82 -14.88 0.33 -3.46
C TYR A 82 -15.63 1.60 -3.81
N LYS A 83 -15.07 2.74 -3.46
CA LYS A 83 -15.61 4.07 -3.81
C LYS A 83 -15.41 4.38 -5.30
N SER A 84 -14.32 3.88 -5.88
CA SER A 84 -13.98 4.04 -7.29
C SER A 84 -13.41 2.77 -7.89
N VAL A 85 -13.36 2.69 -9.22
CA VAL A 85 -12.67 1.61 -9.92
C VAL A 85 -11.17 1.66 -9.66
N GLY A 86 -10.57 2.85 -9.59
CA GLY A 86 -9.15 3.04 -9.25
C GLY A 86 -8.77 2.42 -7.90
N ASP A 87 -9.65 2.52 -6.88
CA ASP A 87 -9.41 1.86 -5.58
C ASP A 87 -9.35 0.34 -5.69
N SER A 88 -10.15 -0.23 -6.60
CA SER A 88 -10.12 -1.67 -6.86
C SER A 88 -8.82 -2.10 -7.55
N TYR A 89 -8.29 -1.28 -8.48
CA TYR A 89 -7.01 -1.50 -9.15
C TYR A 89 -5.85 -1.43 -8.13
N GLU A 90 -5.87 -0.42 -7.28
CA GLU A 90 -4.85 -0.28 -6.23
C GLU A 90 -4.89 -1.44 -5.24
N HIS A 91 -6.08 -1.82 -4.74
CA HIS A 91 -6.18 -2.95 -3.81
C HIS A 91 -5.75 -4.27 -4.45
N HIS A 92 -6.03 -4.49 -5.73
CA HIS A 92 -5.54 -5.65 -6.48
C HIS A 92 -4.00 -5.68 -6.52
N SER A 93 -3.37 -4.56 -6.82
CA SER A 93 -1.91 -4.46 -6.85
C SER A 93 -1.29 -4.69 -5.48
N GLN A 94 -1.88 -4.12 -4.43
CA GLN A 94 -1.50 -4.38 -3.05
C GLN A 94 -1.68 -5.85 -2.67
N PHE A 95 -2.79 -6.46 -3.06
CA PHE A 95 -3.04 -7.89 -2.83
C PHE A 95 -1.95 -8.77 -3.43
N LEU A 96 -1.53 -8.51 -4.67
CA LEU A 96 -0.42 -9.24 -5.28
C LEU A 96 0.90 -8.96 -4.56
N LYS A 97 1.19 -7.71 -4.21
CA LYS A 97 2.45 -7.30 -3.59
C LYS A 97 2.62 -7.87 -2.18
N GLN A 98 1.55 -7.87 -1.37
CA GLN A 98 1.60 -8.28 0.03
C GLN A 98 1.54 -9.80 0.22
N ASN A 99 1.04 -10.53 -0.77
CA ASN A 99 0.86 -11.96 -0.65
C ASN A 99 2.10 -12.73 -1.11
N LYS A 100 2.82 -13.32 -0.17
CA LYS A 100 4.11 -13.99 -0.38
C LYS A 100 4.10 -15.01 -1.54
N ARG A 101 2.96 -15.62 -1.86
CA ARG A 101 2.87 -16.57 -2.98
C ARG A 101 3.17 -15.95 -4.35
N TYR A 102 2.98 -14.63 -4.49
CA TYR A 102 3.29 -13.90 -5.73
C TYR A 102 4.69 -13.27 -5.74
N ALA A 103 5.48 -13.41 -4.68
CA ALA A 103 6.78 -12.74 -4.55
C ALA A 103 7.72 -13.00 -5.75
N GLN A 104 7.68 -14.21 -6.33
CA GLN A 104 8.46 -14.54 -7.52
C GLN A 104 8.09 -13.73 -8.75
N CYS A 105 6.86 -13.26 -8.88
CA CYS A 105 6.46 -12.40 -9.99
C CYS A 105 7.22 -11.05 -9.95
N PHE A 106 7.46 -10.52 -8.78
CA PHE A 106 8.16 -9.25 -8.59
C PHE A 106 9.68 -9.29 -8.83
N THR A 107 10.23 -10.46 -9.17
CA THR A 107 11.62 -10.60 -9.66
C THR A 107 11.71 -10.52 -11.19
N LEU A 108 10.56 -10.49 -11.87
CA LEU A 108 10.48 -10.40 -13.32
C LEU A 108 10.52 -8.93 -13.77
N SER A 109 10.90 -8.71 -15.03
CA SER A 109 10.79 -7.39 -15.63
C SER A 109 9.33 -6.93 -15.66
N PRO A 110 9.04 -5.63 -15.40
CA PRO A 110 7.69 -5.09 -15.46
C PRO A 110 7.02 -5.15 -16.84
N ASP A 111 7.74 -5.45 -17.91
CA ASP A 111 7.26 -5.66 -19.27
C ASP A 111 7.22 -7.14 -19.68
N ASP A 112 7.62 -8.05 -18.82
CA ASP A 112 7.52 -9.50 -19.06
C ASP A 112 6.13 -10.05 -18.72
N TYR A 113 5.11 -9.62 -19.44
CA TYR A 113 3.74 -10.11 -19.21
C TYR A 113 3.59 -11.62 -19.31
N LYS A 114 4.44 -12.30 -20.13
CA LYS A 114 4.40 -13.76 -20.24
C LYS A 114 4.89 -14.47 -18.99
N GLY A 115 5.97 -13.98 -18.44
CA GLY A 115 6.48 -14.45 -17.14
C GLY A 115 5.49 -14.19 -16.01
N TRP A 116 4.94 -12.98 -15.96
CA TRP A 116 3.96 -12.56 -14.96
C TRP A 116 2.69 -13.41 -14.96
N THR A 117 2.07 -13.61 -16.13
CA THR A 117 0.83 -14.41 -16.23
C THR A 117 1.06 -15.86 -15.80
N LYS A 118 2.19 -16.47 -16.18
CA LYS A 118 2.56 -17.82 -15.72
C LYS A 118 2.86 -17.85 -14.20
N GLY A 119 3.49 -16.81 -13.68
CA GLY A 119 3.77 -16.68 -12.24
C GLY A 119 2.48 -16.60 -11.42
N ILE A 120 1.53 -15.78 -11.84
CA ILE A 120 0.23 -15.60 -11.20
C ILE A 120 -0.58 -16.91 -11.22
N GLU A 121 -0.59 -17.63 -12.35
CA GLU A 121 -1.25 -18.93 -12.45
C GLU A 121 -0.60 -19.97 -11.52
N ARG A 122 0.73 -20.09 -11.53
CA ARG A 122 1.46 -21.01 -10.63
C ARG A 122 1.25 -20.69 -9.15
N ALA A 123 1.08 -19.41 -8.82
CA ALA A 123 0.76 -18.96 -7.47
C ALA A 123 -0.71 -19.24 -7.06
N GLY A 124 -1.53 -19.79 -7.97
CA GLY A 124 -2.92 -20.17 -7.68
C GLY A 124 -3.87 -18.98 -7.56
N TYR A 125 -3.74 -17.98 -8.44
CA TYR A 125 -4.71 -16.88 -8.49
C TYR A 125 -6.11 -17.39 -8.88
N ALA A 126 -6.17 -18.31 -9.84
CA ALA A 126 -7.38 -18.99 -10.25
C ALA A 126 -7.22 -20.51 -10.07
N THR A 127 -8.32 -21.21 -9.77
CA THR A 127 -8.32 -22.64 -9.50
C THR A 127 -8.34 -23.52 -10.77
N GLY A 128 -8.69 -22.93 -11.92
CA GLY A 128 -8.70 -23.62 -13.21
C GLY A 128 -7.38 -23.48 -13.97
N GLY A 129 -6.95 -24.54 -14.65
CA GLY A 129 -5.79 -24.45 -15.56
C GLY A 129 -6.08 -23.57 -16.79
N GLY A 130 -5.00 -23.01 -17.41
CA GLY A 130 -5.11 -22.19 -18.60
C GLY A 130 -5.39 -20.71 -18.33
N TYR A 131 -5.29 -20.27 -17.07
CA TYR A 131 -5.46 -18.87 -16.70
C TYR A 131 -4.44 -17.97 -17.40
N ALA A 132 -3.16 -18.34 -17.35
CA ALA A 132 -2.09 -17.63 -18.05
C ALA A 132 -2.34 -17.51 -19.56
N ALA A 133 -2.75 -18.61 -20.20
CA ALA A 133 -3.08 -18.62 -21.64
C ALA A 133 -4.26 -17.70 -21.96
N SER A 134 -5.28 -17.64 -21.10
CA SER A 134 -6.43 -16.74 -21.25
C SER A 134 -6.01 -15.28 -21.16
N LEU A 135 -5.18 -14.91 -20.17
CA LEU A 135 -4.65 -13.57 -20.04
C LEU A 135 -3.77 -13.17 -21.23
N GLN A 136 -2.82 -14.04 -21.64
CA GLN A 136 -1.96 -13.79 -22.79
C GLN A 136 -2.76 -13.57 -24.07
N ARG A 137 -3.81 -14.38 -24.30
CA ARG A 137 -4.70 -14.18 -25.46
C ARG A 137 -5.40 -12.82 -25.42
N ILE A 138 -5.86 -12.37 -24.26
CA ILE A 138 -6.48 -11.04 -24.12
C ILE A 138 -5.45 -9.95 -24.41
N ILE A 139 -4.24 -10.06 -23.88
CA ILE A 139 -3.16 -9.10 -24.09
C ILE A 139 -2.81 -9.01 -25.58
N GLU A 140 -2.51 -10.14 -26.20
CA GLU A 140 -2.06 -10.22 -27.60
C GLU A 140 -3.15 -9.79 -28.59
N ALA A 141 -4.39 -10.26 -28.39
CA ALA A 141 -5.51 -9.92 -29.28
C ALA A 141 -5.91 -8.44 -29.25
N ASN A 142 -5.55 -7.71 -28.19
CA ASN A 142 -5.91 -6.30 -28.02
C ASN A 142 -4.68 -5.36 -27.99
N GLY A 143 -3.45 -5.89 -28.16
CA GLY A 143 -2.20 -5.13 -28.13
C GLY A 143 -2.01 -4.36 -26.84
N LEU A 144 -2.30 -5.00 -25.68
CA LEU A 144 -2.24 -4.32 -24.38
C LEU A 144 -0.80 -4.10 -23.88
N ASP A 145 0.15 -4.87 -24.39
CA ASP A 145 1.59 -4.75 -24.11
C ASP A 145 2.18 -3.40 -24.51
N LYS A 146 1.48 -2.64 -25.37
CA LYS A 146 1.83 -1.25 -25.67
C LYS A 146 1.83 -0.37 -24.42
N TYR A 147 0.91 -0.60 -23.47
CA TYR A 147 0.84 0.17 -22.25
C TYR A 147 2.04 -0.09 -21.34
N ASP A 148 2.55 -1.33 -21.31
CA ASP A 148 3.79 -1.66 -20.63
C ASP A 148 4.96 -0.90 -21.26
N SER A 149 5.05 -0.93 -22.60
CA SER A 149 6.09 -0.23 -23.35
C SER A 149 6.06 1.28 -23.14
N GLU A 150 4.87 1.88 -23.09
CA GLU A 150 4.69 3.32 -22.79
C GLU A 150 5.24 3.66 -21.41
N VAL A 151 4.85 2.91 -20.36
CA VAL A 151 5.33 3.14 -18.98
C VAL A 151 6.84 2.91 -18.89
N MET A 152 7.38 1.85 -19.53
CA MET A 152 8.83 1.61 -19.55
C MET A 152 9.60 2.77 -20.20
N ALA A 153 9.07 3.36 -21.26
CA ALA A 153 9.67 4.51 -21.94
C ALA A 153 9.62 5.77 -21.07
N GLU A 154 8.47 6.04 -20.45
CA GLU A 154 8.29 7.16 -19.51
C GLU A 154 9.29 7.06 -18.33
N MET A 155 9.32 5.93 -17.64
CA MET A 155 10.19 5.71 -16.48
C MET A 155 11.67 5.85 -16.84
N ARG A 156 12.06 5.37 -18.02
CA ARG A 156 13.44 5.52 -18.53
C ARG A 156 13.78 6.97 -18.85
N ALA A 157 12.86 7.70 -19.50
CA ALA A 157 13.08 9.09 -19.86
C ALA A 157 13.22 10.00 -18.64
N GLU A 158 12.47 9.68 -17.56
CA GLU A 158 12.48 10.42 -16.31
C GLU A 158 13.56 9.95 -15.32
N GLY A 159 14.32 8.89 -15.65
CA GLY A 159 15.33 8.31 -14.75
C GLY A 159 14.73 7.72 -13.48
N ARG A 160 13.46 7.30 -13.53
CA ARG A 160 12.69 6.76 -12.40
C ARG A 160 12.74 5.24 -12.37
N SER A 161 12.68 4.67 -11.17
CA SER A 161 12.53 3.24 -10.95
C SER A 161 11.09 2.88 -10.57
N PHE A 162 10.69 1.64 -10.83
CA PHE A 162 9.37 1.16 -10.43
C PHE A 162 9.27 1.03 -8.92
N GLY A 163 8.19 1.52 -8.34
CA GLY A 163 7.94 1.43 -6.90
C GLY A 163 6.97 2.48 -6.39
N VAL A 164 6.54 2.29 -5.16
CA VAL A 164 5.54 3.13 -4.47
C VAL A 164 5.97 4.60 -4.37
N GLU A 165 7.27 4.89 -4.46
CA GLU A 165 7.85 6.23 -4.41
C GLU A 165 7.39 7.16 -5.55
N ASN A 166 6.90 6.59 -6.64
CA ASN A 166 6.62 7.27 -7.89
C ASN A 166 5.11 7.49 -8.16
N ASN A 167 4.26 7.46 -7.12
CA ASN A 167 2.82 7.68 -7.27
C ASN A 167 2.45 9.17 -7.26
N PRO A 168 2.13 9.80 -8.42
CA PRO A 168 1.70 11.19 -8.46
C PRO A 168 0.32 11.43 -7.79
N ARG A 169 -0.51 10.39 -7.59
CA ARG A 169 -1.79 10.50 -6.85
C ARG A 169 -1.62 10.34 -5.33
N ARG A 170 -0.48 9.83 -4.87
CA ARG A 170 -0.06 9.92 -3.47
C ARG A 170 0.65 11.24 -3.15
N GLU A 171 0.70 12.15 -4.07
CA GLU A 171 0.53 13.52 -3.67
C GLU A 171 -0.91 13.65 -3.12
N MET A 172 -1.17 13.02 -1.95
CA MET A 172 -1.87 13.84 -0.93
C MET A 172 -1.28 15.23 -1.12
N PRO A 173 -2.12 16.33 -1.22
CA PRO A 173 -1.50 17.63 -1.23
C PRO A 173 -0.44 17.47 -0.18
N ALA A 174 0.78 17.30 -0.61
CA ALA A 174 1.88 17.33 0.28
C ALA A 174 1.56 18.65 0.94
N ALA A 175 1.13 18.58 2.18
CA ALA A 175 1.43 19.71 2.99
C ALA A 175 2.86 19.93 2.56
N HIS A 176 3.03 20.88 1.69
CA HIS A 176 4.28 21.16 0.99
C HIS A 176 5.27 21.32 2.13
N VAL A 177 5.80 20.18 2.58
CA VAL A 177 6.91 20.19 3.54
C VAL A 177 8.07 20.45 2.62
N PRO A 178 8.51 21.69 2.50
CA PRO A 178 9.69 22.00 1.71
C PRO A 178 10.77 21.07 2.26
N GLN A 179 11.49 20.36 1.41
CA GLN A 179 12.68 19.61 1.84
C GLN A 179 13.70 20.52 2.56
N SER A 180 13.53 21.83 2.49
CA SER A 180 14.24 22.87 3.21
C SER A 180 13.72 23.15 4.63
N ALA A 181 12.59 22.56 5.08
CA ALA A 181 11.97 22.90 6.37
C ALA A 181 12.41 22.01 7.54
N GLY A 182 13.36 21.09 7.34
CA GLY A 182 13.91 20.28 8.43
C GLY A 182 12.95 19.25 9.02
N TYR A 183 12.01 18.77 8.23
CA TYR A 183 11.10 17.68 8.60
C TYR A 183 11.44 16.40 7.86
N SER A 184 11.20 15.25 8.50
CA SER A 184 11.30 13.93 7.89
C SER A 184 10.16 13.00 8.36
N PHE A 185 9.94 11.93 7.62
CA PHE A 185 9.02 10.89 8.05
C PHE A 185 9.69 10.02 9.13
N PRO A 186 8.94 9.46 10.10
CA PRO A 186 9.52 8.75 11.26
C PRO A 186 10.12 7.38 10.94
N VAL A 187 10.04 6.91 9.70
CA VAL A 187 10.70 5.71 9.17
C VAL A 187 11.21 6.00 7.76
N GLU A 188 12.20 5.25 7.28
CA GLU A 188 12.63 5.34 5.90
C GLU A 188 11.44 5.07 4.96
N ARG A 189 11.35 5.81 3.85
CA ARG A 189 10.20 5.71 2.93
C ARG A 189 10.05 4.33 2.33
N GLU A 190 11.16 3.69 2.01
CA GLU A 190 11.23 2.34 1.45
C GLU A 190 10.71 1.29 2.42
N GLU A 191 10.74 1.60 3.71
CA GLU A 191 10.37 0.72 4.80
C GLU A 191 8.92 0.91 5.28
N PHE A 192 8.30 2.02 4.90
CA PHE A 192 6.90 2.30 5.21
C PHE A 192 5.97 1.41 4.39
N LEU A 193 5.12 0.65 5.05
CA LEU A 193 4.10 -0.17 4.40
C LEU A 193 2.74 0.54 4.36
N PHE A 194 2.17 0.80 5.52
CA PHE A 194 0.88 1.48 5.64
C PHE A 194 0.60 1.92 7.08
N ILE A 195 -0.41 2.78 7.24
CA ILE A 195 -0.94 3.15 8.54
C ILE A 195 -1.96 2.10 8.97
N THR A 196 -1.66 1.36 10.05
CA THR A 196 -2.55 0.33 10.60
C THR A 196 -3.67 0.92 11.43
N SER A 197 -3.44 2.10 12.04
CA SER A 197 -4.45 2.82 12.79
C SER A 197 -4.18 4.33 12.77
N PRO A 198 -5.12 5.14 12.25
CA PRO A 198 -4.98 6.59 12.22
C PRO A 198 -5.24 7.22 13.61
N PHE A 199 -4.83 8.47 13.75
CA PHE A 199 -5.23 9.33 14.88
C PHE A 199 -6.74 9.55 14.87
N GLY A 200 -7.38 9.55 16.04
CA GLY A 200 -8.79 9.86 16.19
C GLY A 200 -9.58 8.83 16.99
N ASN A 201 -10.88 9.01 17.06
CA ASN A 201 -11.76 8.07 17.75
C ASN A 201 -11.82 6.75 16.98
N ARG A 202 -11.57 5.67 17.67
CA ARG A 202 -11.67 4.31 17.14
C ARG A 202 -12.33 3.37 18.16
N GLN A 203 -12.80 2.25 17.67
CA GLN A 203 -13.25 1.18 18.54
C GLN A 203 -12.06 0.63 19.32
N ASP A 204 -12.26 0.39 20.62
CA ASP A 204 -11.21 -0.17 21.48
C ASP A 204 -10.82 -1.57 20.95
N PRO A 205 -9.54 -1.82 20.65
CA PRO A 205 -9.10 -3.11 20.13
C PRO A 205 -9.26 -4.26 21.11
N MET A 206 -9.40 -3.97 22.42
CA MET A 206 -9.59 -4.96 23.49
C MET A 206 -11.06 -5.11 23.89
N ASP A 207 -11.91 -4.12 23.60
CA ASP A 207 -13.34 -4.11 23.93
C ASP A 207 -14.14 -3.46 22.80
N ALA A 208 -14.70 -4.29 21.93
CA ALA A 208 -15.46 -3.84 20.76
C ALA A 208 -16.74 -3.04 21.10
N THR A 209 -17.14 -2.96 22.37
CA THR A 209 -18.30 -2.17 22.81
C THR A 209 -17.93 -0.72 23.17
N LYS A 210 -16.63 -0.42 23.28
CA LYS A 210 -16.13 0.90 23.67
C LYS A 210 -15.45 1.62 22.52
N GLN A 211 -15.58 2.94 22.51
CA GLN A 211 -14.76 3.82 21.70
C GLN A 211 -13.68 4.45 22.53
N GLN A 212 -12.49 4.55 21.96
CA GLN A 212 -11.38 5.27 22.58
C GLN A 212 -10.70 6.21 21.60
N MET A 213 -10.17 7.30 22.12
CA MET A 213 -9.35 8.23 21.36
C MET A 213 -7.95 7.65 21.15
N HIS A 214 -7.60 7.34 19.89
CA HIS A 214 -6.23 7.02 19.52
C HIS A 214 -5.43 8.32 19.38
N LYS A 215 -4.47 8.53 20.26
CA LYS A 215 -3.68 9.77 20.34
C LYS A 215 -2.42 9.75 19.46
N GLY A 216 -2.26 8.73 18.63
CA GLY A 216 -1.11 8.52 17.77
C GLY A 216 -1.48 7.96 16.41
N ILE A 217 -0.49 7.56 15.67
CA ILE A 217 -0.61 6.86 14.39
C ILE A 217 0.18 5.57 14.53
N ASP A 218 -0.47 4.42 14.27
CA ASP A 218 0.20 3.13 14.21
C ASP A 218 0.68 2.89 12.79
N ILE A 219 1.99 2.73 12.61
CA ILE A 219 2.63 2.55 11.31
C ILE A 219 3.15 1.11 11.21
N LYS A 220 2.80 0.42 10.12
CA LYS A 220 3.44 -0.84 9.74
C LYS A 220 4.65 -0.54 8.86
N THR A 221 5.78 -1.11 9.22
CA THR A 221 7.05 -0.97 8.50
C THR A 221 7.69 -2.34 8.32
N ASN A 222 8.52 -2.50 7.29
CA ASN A 222 9.34 -3.71 7.08
C ASN A 222 10.61 -3.68 7.94
N HIS A 223 10.99 -2.54 8.47
CA HIS A 223 12.32 -2.31 9.03
C HIS A 223 12.33 -1.57 10.36
N GLU A 224 13.35 -1.46 10.80
CA GLU A 224 14.11 -1.49 12.03
C GLU A 224 14.49 -0.10 12.52
N ALA A 225 14.59 0.92 11.65
CA ALA A 225 15.01 2.26 12.04
C ALA A 225 13.82 3.21 12.26
N VAL A 226 13.74 3.77 13.46
CA VAL A 226 12.85 4.89 13.76
C VAL A 226 13.67 6.18 13.76
N LEU A 227 13.17 7.18 13.03
CA LEU A 227 13.86 8.42 12.72
C LEU A 227 13.21 9.61 13.41
N ALA A 228 14.02 10.59 13.81
CA ALA A 228 13.53 11.88 14.27
C ALA A 228 12.83 12.63 13.12
N THR A 229 11.73 13.30 13.43
CA THR A 229 10.85 13.91 12.41
C THR A 229 11.20 15.37 12.09
N GLU A 230 11.90 16.07 12.99
CA GLU A 230 12.23 17.49 12.80
C GLU A 230 13.68 17.78 13.27
N ASN A 231 14.24 18.88 12.81
CA ASN A 231 15.55 19.34 13.26
C ASN A 231 15.49 19.97 14.66
N GLY A 232 16.60 19.86 15.39
CA GLY A 232 16.77 20.51 16.71
C GLY A 232 15.89 19.93 17.80
N GLY A 233 15.40 18.70 17.64
CA GLY A 233 14.62 18.02 18.67
C GLY A 233 15.46 17.66 19.86
N LYS A 234 14.94 17.86 21.08
CA LYS A 234 15.59 17.44 22.33
C LYS A 234 14.93 16.19 22.86
N VAL A 235 15.70 15.15 23.12
CA VAL A 235 15.19 13.92 23.76
C VAL A 235 14.86 14.26 25.23
N VAL A 236 13.58 14.22 25.57
CA VAL A 236 13.08 14.59 26.92
C VAL A 236 12.72 13.39 27.78
N ALA A 237 12.45 12.24 27.17
CA ALA A 237 12.20 10.99 27.89
C ALA A 237 12.67 9.77 27.10
N VAL A 238 13.19 8.78 27.84
CA VAL A 238 13.56 7.46 27.33
C VAL A 238 13.06 6.41 28.31
N ASN A 239 12.33 5.42 27.81
CA ASN A 239 11.88 4.28 28.59
C ASN A 239 12.47 2.98 28.01
N HIS A 240 13.27 2.27 28.81
CA HIS A 240 13.86 0.98 28.42
C HIS A 240 13.01 -0.23 28.86
N ASN A 241 11.91 -0.02 29.59
CA ASN A 241 11.07 -1.10 30.08
C ASN A 241 10.07 -1.54 28.99
N ALA A 242 10.26 -2.74 28.47
CA ALA A 242 9.39 -3.34 27.46
C ALA A 242 8.00 -3.72 28.00
N ASN A 243 7.83 -3.84 29.33
CA ASN A 243 6.58 -4.30 29.96
C ASN A 243 5.59 -3.17 30.25
N THR A 244 5.83 -1.96 29.77
CA THR A 244 4.85 -0.87 29.83
C THR A 244 3.88 -0.93 28.66
N ALA A 245 2.72 -0.27 28.77
CA ALA A 245 1.72 -0.22 27.69
C ALA A 245 2.27 0.32 26.36
N GLY A 246 3.26 1.22 26.38
CA GLY A 246 3.95 1.75 25.19
C GLY A 246 5.25 1.02 24.88
N GLY A 247 5.61 -0.05 25.61
CA GLY A 247 6.89 -0.72 25.46
C GLY A 247 8.09 0.19 25.71
N LYS A 248 9.24 -0.16 25.13
CA LYS A 248 10.37 0.78 25.10
C LYS A 248 10.00 1.97 24.22
N SER A 249 10.37 3.17 24.65
CA SER A 249 9.95 4.39 23.96
C SER A 249 10.95 5.55 24.11
N VAL A 250 10.88 6.47 23.16
CA VAL A 250 11.61 7.74 23.13
C VAL A 250 10.62 8.86 22.91
N THR A 251 10.74 9.95 23.67
CA THR A 251 9.99 11.18 23.44
C THR A 251 10.96 12.31 23.09
N VAL A 252 10.70 12.97 21.98
CA VAL A 252 11.48 14.11 21.49
C VAL A 252 10.59 15.35 21.50
N GLU A 253 11.08 16.43 22.09
CA GLU A 253 10.43 17.75 22.11
C GLU A 253 11.05 18.64 21.02
N TYR A 254 10.21 19.20 20.19
CA TYR A 254 10.57 20.14 19.13
C TYR A 254 10.03 21.52 19.47
N SER A 255 10.85 22.56 19.28
CA SER A 255 10.45 23.97 19.43
C SER A 255 10.14 24.55 18.06
N ARG A 256 9.01 25.17 17.88
CA ARG A 256 8.57 25.80 16.64
C ARG A 256 8.90 27.29 16.64
N GLU A 257 8.90 27.91 15.45
CA GLU A 257 9.19 29.32 15.26
C GLU A 257 8.25 30.26 16.01
N ASP A 258 7.00 29.83 16.23
CA ASP A 258 6.00 30.57 17.01
C ASP A 258 6.17 30.43 18.54
N GLY A 259 7.23 29.76 18.99
CA GLY A 259 7.51 29.49 20.40
C GLY A 259 6.72 28.32 20.99
N SER A 260 5.83 27.69 20.24
CA SER A 260 5.13 26.49 20.70
C SER A 260 6.07 25.28 20.74
N LYS A 261 5.70 24.30 21.58
CA LYS A 261 6.45 23.04 21.71
C LYS A 261 5.55 21.87 21.33
N VAL A 262 6.12 20.94 20.57
CA VAL A 262 5.46 19.70 20.17
C VAL A 262 6.31 18.53 20.65
N GLN A 263 5.66 17.54 21.28
CA GLN A 263 6.32 16.31 21.69
C GLN A 263 5.86 15.16 20.80
N CYS A 264 6.83 14.49 20.20
CA CYS A 264 6.62 13.25 19.44
C CYS A 264 7.13 12.07 20.27
N SER A 265 6.25 11.11 20.56
CA SER A 265 6.61 9.88 21.26
C SER A 265 6.62 8.70 20.28
N TYR A 266 7.73 7.99 20.26
CA TYR A 266 7.97 6.80 19.46
C TYR A 266 7.89 5.59 20.39
N LEU A 267 6.95 4.70 20.15
CA LEU A 267 6.58 3.60 21.03
C LEU A 267 6.94 2.24 20.42
N HIS A 268 6.92 1.19 21.25
CA HIS A 268 7.16 -0.20 20.85
C HIS A 268 8.52 -0.42 20.18
N LEU A 269 9.55 0.25 20.67
CA LEU A 269 10.91 0.17 20.17
C LEU A 269 11.62 -1.11 20.66
N SER A 270 12.55 -1.63 19.87
CA SER A 270 13.37 -2.79 20.25
C SER A 270 14.68 -2.39 20.89
N ASP A 271 15.36 -1.39 20.31
CA ASP A 271 16.64 -0.88 20.81
C ASP A 271 16.67 0.64 20.67
N ILE A 272 17.21 1.33 21.66
CA ILE A 272 17.22 2.78 21.72
C ILE A 272 18.65 3.29 21.56
N ALA A 273 18.86 4.13 20.56
CA ALA A 273 20.17 4.67 20.18
C ALA A 273 20.48 6.05 20.77
N VAL A 274 19.54 6.65 21.52
CA VAL A 274 19.65 8.00 22.08
C VAL A 274 19.38 8.00 23.58
N LYS A 275 19.80 9.06 24.26
CA LYS A 275 19.58 9.27 25.70
C LYS A 275 18.93 10.62 25.97
N VAL A 276 18.33 10.76 27.15
CA VAL A 276 17.76 12.05 27.60
C VAL A 276 18.81 13.16 27.54
N GLY A 277 18.43 14.26 26.93
CA GLY A 277 19.29 15.44 26.75
C GLY A 277 19.96 15.51 25.37
N ASP A 278 19.99 14.42 24.61
CA ASP A 278 20.53 14.45 23.24
C ASP A 278 19.71 15.39 22.34
N VAL A 279 20.40 16.07 21.44
CA VAL A 279 19.78 16.88 20.37
C VAL A 279 19.80 16.04 19.09
N VAL A 280 18.65 15.95 18.43
CA VAL A 280 18.47 15.15 17.22
C VAL A 280 17.98 15.99 16.07
N ASN A 281 18.33 15.60 14.85
CA ASN A 281 17.89 16.25 13.62
C ASN A 281 17.00 15.32 12.80
N ALA A 282 16.23 15.90 11.88
CA ALA A 282 15.39 15.16 10.94
C ALA A 282 16.18 14.02 10.28
N SER A 283 15.55 12.86 10.14
CA SER A 283 16.14 11.61 9.63
C SER A 283 17.25 11.00 10.52
N GLN A 284 17.52 11.56 11.68
CA GLN A 284 18.47 10.96 12.62
C GLN A 284 17.85 9.73 13.30
N LYS A 285 18.58 8.63 13.30
CA LYS A 285 18.14 7.36 13.91
C LYS A 285 17.98 7.50 15.44
N LEU A 286 16.79 7.18 15.93
CA LEU A 286 16.44 7.16 17.34
C LEU A 286 16.46 5.74 17.92
N SER A 287 16.09 4.77 17.11
CA SER A 287 15.85 3.40 17.56
C SER A 287 15.86 2.40 16.42
N LEU A 288 15.84 1.12 16.80
CA LEU A 288 15.49 -0.01 15.97
C LEU A 288 14.11 -0.53 16.38
N ILE A 289 13.36 -1.10 15.43
CA ILE A 289 12.16 -1.92 15.70
C ILE A 289 12.52 -3.35 15.34
N HIS A 290 12.32 -4.31 16.25
CA HIS A 290 12.37 -5.74 15.92
C HIS A 290 10.97 -6.18 15.56
N ILE A 291 10.81 -6.79 14.38
CA ILE A 291 9.58 -7.51 14.07
C ILE A 291 9.77 -8.90 14.66
N SER A 292 9.09 -9.18 15.78
CA SER A 292 8.91 -10.56 16.22
C SER A 292 8.09 -11.30 15.16
N GLU A 293 8.63 -12.41 14.67
CA GLU A 293 7.97 -13.37 13.79
C GLU A 293 6.64 -13.86 14.34
#